data_7c55b96247dea2ea6cdbb44faa39ba78
#
_entry.id   7c55b96247dea2ea6cdbb44faa39ba78
#
_cell.length_a   1.000
_cell.length_b   1.000
_cell.length_c   1.000
_cell.angle_alpha   90.00
_cell.angle_beta   90.00
_cell.angle_gamma   90.00
#
_symmetry.space_group_name_H-M   'P 1'
#
loop_
_entity.id
_entity.type
_entity.pdbx_description
1 polymer ?
#
loop_
_entity_poly.entity_id
_entity_poly.type
_entity_poly.pdbx_seq_one_letter_code
_entity_poly.pdbx_strand_id
1 'polypeptide(L)'
;MSEVIRRTKIVATMGPATESDEAIDSLIKAGVDVVRLNFSHGTVEEHRARAEKIRRIGNENHRHLAILADLQGPKIRTEKFREGKVELAIGDRFCLNTECPDGEGDEQQVGVTYKKLPQDVKAGNSLVLDDGRIVLQVVTVDGPRIECTVTVGGELSDNKGINLKGGGLTAEVLTDKDRADIKTAALINCDYLAVSFPRNADDMIQARKLLEAEGCKAGLVAKIERAENMKDENK
;
A
#
# COMPACT_ATOMS: atom_id res chain seq x y z
N MET A 1 -17.90 37.06 -11.01
CA MET A 1 -16.86 36.88 -9.97
C MET A 1 -15.77 36.03 -10.60
N SER A 2 -14.52 36.55 -10.63
CA SER A 2 -13.39 35.77 -11.16
C SER A 2 -13.17 34.58 -10.23
N GLU A 3 -13.33 33.36 -10.75
CA GLU A 3 -12.94 32.16 -10.02
C GLU A 3 -11.45 32.31 -9.66
N VAL A 4 -11.15 32.36 -8.37
CA VAL A 4 -9.76 32.31 -7.88
C VAL A 4 -9.25 30.91 -8.21
N ILE A 5 -8.39 30.82 -9.22
CA ILE A 5 -7.73 29.58 -9.59
C ILE A 5 -6.83 29.15 -8.42
N ARG A 6 -7.28 28.17 -7.65
CA ARG A 6 -6.52 27.59 -6.54
C ARG A 6 -5.33 26.78 -7.08
N ARG A 7 -4.11 27.10 -6.62
CA ARG A 7 -2.90 26.36 -7.01
C ARG A 7 -2.82 24.99 -6.33
N THR A 8 -3.13 24.92 -5.03
CA THR A 8 -3.16 23.66 -4.27
C THR A 8 -4.29 22.77 -4.75
N LYS A 9 -3.98 21.52 -5.05
CA LYS A 9 -4.94 20.50 -5.47
C LYS A 9 -5.32 19.63 -4.27
N ILE A 10 -6.60 19.28 -4.18
CA ILE A 10 -7.13 18.40 -3.14
C ILE A 10 -7.32 17.01 -3.74
N VAL A 11 -6.69 16.02 -3.11
CA VAL A 11 -6.88 14.60 -3.43
C VAL A 11 -7.77 13.98 -2.34
N ALA A 12 -8.90 13.40 -2.74
CA ALA A 12 -9.81 12.72 -1.82
C ALA A 12 -9.85 11.21 -2.13
N THR A 13 -9.69 10.38 -1.09
CA THR A 13 -9.84 8.93 -1.24
C THR A 13 -11.31 8.55 -1.20
N MET A 14 -11.76 7.78 -2.20
CA MET A 14 -13.09 7.21 -2.23
C MET A 14 -13.16 5.96 -1.34
N GLY A 15 -14.22 5.86 -0.58
CA GLY A 15 -14.49 4.75 0.34
C GLY A 15 -15.96 4.67 0.70
N PRO A 16 -16.37 3.79 1.62
CA PRO A 16 -17.80 3.55 1.94
C PRO A 16 -18.59 4.81 2.28
N ALA A 17 -17.95 5.77 2.97
CA ALA A 17 -18.59 7.05 3.34
C ALA A 17 -18.78 8.02 2.16
N THR A 18 -18.22 7.74 1.00
CA THR A 18 -18.23 8.62 -0.19
C THR A 18 -18.78 7.93 -1.43
N GLU A 19 -19.59 6.88 -1.26
CA GLU A 19 -20.13 6.08 -2.39
C GLU A 19 -21.44 6.61 -2.94
N SER A 20 -22.19 7.40 -2.19
CA SER A 20 -23.45 7.95 -2.69
C SER A 20 -23.23 9.10 -3.68
N ASP A 21 -24.18 9.32 -4.56
CA ASP A 21 -24.13 10.40 -5.55
C ASP A 21 -24.06 11.77 -4.85
N GLU A 22 -24.80 11.93 -3.74
CA GLU A 22 -24.83 13.16 -2.94
C GLU A 22 -23.50 13.44 -2.27
N ALA A 23 -22.81 12.39 -1.77
CA ALA A 23 -21.49 12.53 -1.16
C ALA A 23 -20.43 12.93 -2.20
N ILE A 24 -20.46 12.33 -3.39
CA ILE A 24 -19.57 12.69 -4.49
C ILE A 24 -19.84 14.13 -4.94
N ASP A 25 -21.09 14.50 -5.15
CA ASP A 25 -21.51 15.85 -5.53
C ASP A 25 -21.01 16.89 -4.51
N SER A 26 -21.16 16.59 -3.21
CA SER A 26 -20.69 17.45 -2.12
C SER A 26 -19.17 17.63 -2.14
N LEU A 27 -18.40 16.56 -2.39
CA LEU A 27 -16.95 16.62 -2.52
C LEU A 27 -16.52 17.49 -3.71
N ILE A 28 -17.21 17.37 -4.85
CA ILE A 28 -16.95 18.17 -6.05
C ILE A 28 -17.20 19.65 -5.76
N LYS A 29 -18.33 19.98 -5.15
CA LYS A 29 -18.68 21.35 -4.74
C LYS A 29 -17.73 21.92 -3.70
N ALA A 30 -17.21 21.07 -2.80
CA ALA A 30 -16.17 21.46 -1.84
C ALA A 30 -14.80 21.71 -2.49
N GLY A 31 -14.63 21.34 -3.78
CA GLY A 31 -13.44 21.68 -4.56
C GLY A 31 -12.40 20.59 -4.65
N VAL A 32 -12.76 19.30 -4.55
CA VAL A 32 -11.87 18.19 -4.87
C VAL A 32 -11.41 18.28 -6.33
N ASP A 33 -10.13 18.02 -6.56
CA ASP A 33 -9.51 18.05 -7.88
C ASP A 33 -9.19 16.64 -8.40
N VAL A 34 -8.80 15.73 -7.48
CA VAL A 34 -8.41 14.35 -7.79
C VAL A 34 -9.11 13.40 -6.83
N VAL A 35 -9.68 12.34 -7.36
CA VAL A 35 -10.21 11.24 -6.56
C VAL A 35 -9.28 10.05 -6.62
N ARG A 36 -8.89 9.53 -5.45
CA ARG A 36 -8.03 8.36 -5.32
C ARG A 36 -8.87 7.11 -5.13
N LEU A 37 -8.67 6.13 -6.00
CA LEU A 37 -9.22 4.78 -5.88
C LEU A 37 -8.12 3.86 -5.33
N ASN A 38 -8.32 3.34 -4.11
CA ASN A 38 -7.36 2.43 -3.49
C ASN A 38 -7.56 1.00 -3.99
N PHE A 39 -6.65 0.53 -4.82
CA PHE A 39 -6.71 -0.80 -5.43
C PHE A 39 -6.28 -1.94 -4.48
N SER A 40 -5.95 -1.62 -3.22
CA SER A 40 -5.79 -2.66 -2.19
C SER A 40 -7.11 -3.37 -1.86
N HIS A 41 -8.25 -2.78 -2.22
CA HIS A 41 -9.60 -3.26 -1.92
C HIS A 41 -10.51 -3.07 -3.13
N GLY A 42 -11.55 -3.87 -3.21
CA GLY A 42 -12.55 -3.79 -4.27
C GLY A 42 -12.26 -4.69 -5.46
N THR A 43 -13.28 -4.88 -6.28
CA THR A 43 -13.23 -5.65 -7.53
C THR A 43 -13.09 -4.74 -8.74
N VAL A 44 -12.83 -5.32 -9.90
CA VAL A 44 -12.78 -4.60 -11.19
C VAL A 44 -14.10 -3.87 -11.45
N GLU A 45 -15.23 -4.55 -11.20
CA GLU A 45 -16.58 -4.05 -11.41
C GLU A 45 -16.88 -2.84 -10.50
N GLU A 46 -16.47 -2.92 -9.23
CA GLU A 46 -16.64 -1.83 -8.27
C GLU A 46 -15.81 -0.60 -8.66
N HIS A 47 -14.55 -0.78 -9.06
CA HIS A 47 -13.71 0.32 -9.52
C HIS A 47 -14.26 0.95 -10.79
N ARG A 48 -14.77 0.15 -11.74
CA ARG A 48 -15.39 0.63 -12.96
C ARG A 48 -16.64 1.44 -12.65
N ALA A 49 -17.58 0.89 -11.89
CA ALA A 49 -18.82 1.57 -11.52
C ALA A 49 -18.55 2.90 -10.80
N ARG A 50 -17.55 2.90 -9.89
CA ARG A 50 -17.13 4.10 -9.16
C ARG A 50 -16.53 5.14 -10.09
N ALA A 51 -15.67 4.76 -11.03
CA ALA A 51 -15.10 5.68 -12.00
C ALA A 51 -16.16 6.28 -12.93
N GLU A 52 -17.10 5.48 -13.45
CA GLU A 52 -18.21 5.93 -14.27
C GLU A 52 -19.09 6.95 -13.50
N LYS A 53 -19.41 6.66 -12.25
CA LYS A 53 -20.18 7.55 -11.37
C LYS A 53 -19.47 8.88 -11.15
N ILE A 54 -18.17 8.86 -10.82
CA ILE A 54 -17.36 10.08 -10.64
C ILE A 54 -17.35 10.93 -11.89
N ARG A 55 -17.13 10.34 -13.07
CA ARG A 55 -17.13 11.05 -14.35
C ARG A 55 -18.50 11.68 -14.65
N ARG A 56 -19.57 10.94 -14.42
CA ARG A 56 -20.94 11.42 -14.63
C ARG A 56 -21.23 12.64 -13.76
N ILE A 57 -21.06 12.52 -12.43
CA ILE A 57 -21.36 13.61 -11.49
C ILE A 57 -20.42 14.81 -11.70
N GLY A 58 -19.15 14.55 -12.07
CA GLY A 58 -18.21 15.61 -12.44
C GLY A 58 -18.74 16.41 -13.65
N ASN A 59 -19.20 15.75 -14.69
CA ASN A 59 -19.76 16.40 -15.86
C ASN A 59 -21.04 17.21 -15.55
N GLU A 60 -21.93 16.69 -14.70
CA GLU A 60 -23.13 17.38 -14.21
C GLU A 60 -22.78 18.68 -13.46
N ASN A 61 -21.64 18.71 -12.77
CA ASN A 61 -21.12 19.90 -12.09
C ASN A 61 -20.18 20.76 -12.94
N HIS A 62 -20.04 20.49 -14.23
CA HIS A 62 -19.08 21.14 -15.13
C HIS A 62 -17.65 21.14 -14.59
N ARG A 63 -17.25 20.08 -13.87
CA ARG A 63 -15.93 19.89 -13.28
C ARG A 63 -15.27 18.62 -13.83
N HIS A 64 -14.04 18.78 -14.28
CA HIS A 64 -13.18 17.65 -14.62
C HIS A 64 -12.42 17.19 -13.37
N LEU A 65 -12.71 15.97 -12.92
CA LEU A 65 -12.01 15.33 -11.81
C LEU A 65 -11.01 14.34 -12.38
N ALA A 66 -9.77 14.42 -11.90
CA ALA A 66 -8.81 13.38 -12.22
C ALA A 66 -9.03 12.14 -11.33
N ILE A 67 -8.84 10.96 -11.92
CA ILE A 67 -8.88 9.68 -11.20
C ILE A 67 -7.45 9.16 -11.05
N LEU A 68 -7.04 8.95 -9.80
CA LEU A 68 -5.78 8.34 -9.43
C LEU A 68 -6.03 6.90 -8.96
N ALA A 69 -5.56 5.93 -9.75
CA ALA A 69 -5.55 4.52 -9.38
C ALA A 69 -4.29 4.26 -8.54
N ASP A 70 -4.45 3.83 -7.29
CA ASP A 70 -3.35 3.60 -6.36
C ASP A 70 -3.14 2.10 -6.14
N LEU A 71 -2.07 1.57 -6.74
CA LEU A 71 -1.69 0.16 -6.66
C LEU A 71 -1.31 -0.24 -5.24
N GLN A 72 -1.61 -1.49 -4.88
CA GLN A 72 -1.30 -2.01 -3.55
C GLN A 72 0.21 -2.12 -3.31
N GLY A 73 0.97 -2.58 -4.31
CA GLY A 73 2.37 -2.93 -4.18
C GLY A 73 2.62 -4.16 -3.30
N PRO A 74 3.89 -4.47 -3.03
CA PRO A 74 4.30 -5.61 -2.21
C PRO A 74 4.07 -5.31 -0.73
N LYS A 75 2.84 -5.37 -0.29
CA LYS A 75 2.49 -5.11 1.10
C LYS A 75 2.83 -6.32 1.95
N ILE A 76 4.00 -6.26 2.60
CA ILE A 76 4.45 -7.28 3.54
C ILE A 76 3.72 -7.04 4.86
N ARG A 77 3.01 -8.07 5.35
CA ARG A 77 2.17 -7.97 6.54
C ARG A 77 2.29 -9.21 7.41
N THR A 78 1.99 -9.06 8.69
CA THR A 78 1.58 -10.19 9.53
C THR A 78 0.31 -10.82 8.96
N GLU A 79 0.13 -12.11 9.14
CA GLU A 79 -1.14 -12.77 8.97
C GLU A 79 -2.00 -12.55 10.22
N LYS A 80 -3.10 -13.30 10.37
CA LYS A 80 -4.05 -13.09 11.46
C LYS A 80 -3.65 -13.86 12.71
N PHE A 81 -4.07 -13.34 13.84
CA PHE A 81 -4.02 -13.99 15.14
C PHE A 81 -5.31 -14.76 15.43
N ARG A 82 -5.26 -15.78 16.27
CA ARG A 82 -6.44 -16.55 16.71
C ARG A 82 -7.48 -15.65 17.37
N GLU A 83 -7.02 -14.68 18.14
CA GLU A 83 -7.87 -13.76 18.88
C GLU A 83 -7.85 -12.33 18.29
N GLY A 84 -7.38 -12.19 17.03
CA GLY A 84 -7.35 -10.91 16.31
C GLY A 84 -6.21 -9.99 16.72
N LYS A 85 -5.59 -10.19 17.89
CA LYS A 85 -4.47 -9.39 18.40
C LYS A 85 -3.75 -10.06 19.56
N VAL A 86 -2.54 -9.58 19.83
CA VAL A 86 -1.72 -9.95 20.99
C VAL A 86 -1.09 -8.71 21.61
N GLU A 87 -0.74 -8.78 22.91
CA GLU A 87 0.04 -7.77 23.59
C GLU A 87 1.49 -8.25 23.72
N LEU A 88 2.45 -7.47 23.23
CA LEU A 88 3.87 -7.79 23.25
C LEU A 88 4.59 -6.85 24.20
N ALA A 89 5.27 -7.39 25.23
CA ALA A 89 6.09 -6.62 26.15
C ALA A 89 7.53 -6.48 25.64
N ILE A 90 8.21 -5.39 26.01
CA ILE A 90 9.63 -5.20 25.70
C ILE A 90 10.44 -6.31 26.35
N GLY A 91 11.29 -6.98 25.57
CA GLY A 91 12.11 -8.12 25.99
C GLY A 91 11.50 -9.47 25.66
N ASP A 92 10.24 -9.54 25.28
CA ASP A 92 9.60 -10.79 24.86
C ASP A 92 10.30 -11.40 23.64
N ARG A 93 10.26 -12.72 23.55
CA ARG A 93 10.61 -13.45 22.34
C ARG A 93 9.37 -13.58 21.46
N PHE A 94 9.52 -13.26 20.20
CA PHE A 94 8.43 -13.36 19.22
C PHE A 94 8.97 -13.85 17.89
N CYS A 95 8.26 -14.78 17.25
CA CYS A 95 8.68 -15.37 15.99
C CYS A 95 7.77 -14.91 14.83
N LEU A 96 8.38 -14.41 13.76
CA LEU A 96 7.71 -14.30 12.48
C LEU A 96 7.98 -15.59 11.70
N ASN A 97 6.93 -16.40 11.48
CA ASN A 97 7.05 -17.72 10.90
C ASN A 97 6.29 -17.79 9.58
N THR A 98 7.01 -17.91 8.46
CA THR A 98 6.39 -17.92 7.12
C THR A 98 5.53 -19.17 6.84
N GLU A 99 5.64 -20.21 7.67
CA GLU A 99 4.83 -21.43 7.60
C GLU A 99 3.68 -21.46 8.62
N CYS A 100 3.58 -20.47 9.53
CA CYS A 100 2.44 -20.35 10.41
C CYS A 100 1.19 -20.09 9.58
N PRO A 101 0.12 -20.90 9.71
CA PRO A 101 -1.11 -20.70 8.95
C PRO A 101 -1.81 -19.38 9.31
N ASP A 102 -2.54 -18.81 8.35
CA ASP A 102 -3.37 -17.62 8.61
C ASP A 102 -4.43 -17.92 9.66
N GLY A 103 -4.56 -17.04 10.65
CA GLY A 103 -5.47 -17.21 11.79
C GLY A 103 -4.92 -18.06 12.93
N GLU A 104 -3.68 -18.57 12.84
CA GLU A 104 -3.05 -19.41 13.88
C GLU A 104 -1.99 -18.65 14.70
N GLY A 105 -1.86 -17.33 14.52
CA GLY A 105 -0.96 -16.50 15.32
C GLY A 105 -1.37 -16.43 16.79
N ASP A 106 -0.36 -16.33 17.67
CA ASP A 106 -0.52 -16.24 19.13
C ASP A 106 0.57 -15.32 19.74
N GLU A 107 0.75 -15.34 21.05
CA GLU A 107 1.74 -14.52 21.76
C GLU A 107 3.19 -14.93 21.47
N GLN A 108 3.43 -16.07 20.83
CA GLN A 108 4.76 -16.60 20.53
C GLN A 108 5.15 -16.41 19.08
N GLN A 109 4.17 -16.46 18.15
CA GLN A 109 4.42 -16.37 16.72
C GLN A 109 3.24 -15.87 15.91
N VAL A 110 3.54 -15.35 14.72
CA VAL A 110 2.53 -15.04 13.71
C VAL A 110 3.04 -15.35 12.30
N GLY A 111 2.11 -15.66 11.41
CA GLY A 111 2.39 -15.83 9.98
C GLY A 111 2.80 -14.52 9.31
N VAL A 112 3.47 -14.65 8.15
CA VAL A 112 3.88 -13.51 7.32
C VAL A 112 3.47 -13.77 5.88
N THR A 113 2.85 -12.76 5.24
CA THR A 113 2.37 -12.85 3.86
C THR A 113 3.54 -13.01 2.86
N TYR A 114 4.69 -12.44 3.13
CA TYR A 114 5.88 -12.49 2.29
C TYR A 114 6.78 -13.66 2.68
N LYS A 115 6.65 -14.79 1.96
CA LYS A 115 7.32 -16.05 2.28
C LYS A 115 8.84 -16.03 2.08
N LYS A 116 9.39 -15.02 1.37
CA LYS A 116 10.85 -14.83 1.22
C LYS A 116 11.47 -13.93 2.30
N LEU A 117 10.70 -13.42 3.26
CA LEU A 117 11.23 -12.57 4.33
C LEU A 117 12.47 -13.14 5.05
N PRO A 118 12.53 -14.47 5.37
CA PRO A 118 13.73 -15.04 5.99
C PRO A 118 15.01 -14.91 5.16
N GLN A 119 14.88 -14.79 3.83
CA GLN A 119 16.03 -14.62 2.92
C GLN A 119 16.53 -13.17 2.88
N ASP A 120 15.67 -12.23 3.22
CA ASP A 120 15.94 -10.79 3.16
C ASP A 120 16.48 -10.23 4.49
N VAL A 121 16.37 -11.00 5.59
CA VAL A 121 16.74 -10.54 6.93
C VAL A 121 17.82 -11.42 7.57
N LYS A 122 18.56 -10.83 8.50
CA LYS A 122 19.62 -11.51 9.26
C LYS A 122 19.67 -11.02 10.70
N ALA A 123 20.34 -11.76 11.56
CA ALA A 123 20.59 -11.33 12.94
C ALA A 123 21.11 -9.89 13.00
N GLY A 124 20.57 -9.11 13.92
CA GLY A 124 20.88 -7.70 14.08
C GLY A 124 19.99 -6.75 13.24
N ASN A 125 19.15 -7.25 12.34
CA ASN A 125 18.18 -6.41 11.66
C ASN A 125 17.02 -6.01 12.59
N SER A 126 16.45 -4.83 12.36
CA SER A 126 15.23 -4.37 13.04
C SER A 126 14.06 -4.39 12.07
N LEU A 127 13.00 -5.11 12.44
CA LEU A 127 11.72 -5.11 11.73
C LEU A 127 10.76 -4.16 12.43
N VAL A 128 10.15 -3.29 11.66
CA VAL A 128 9.24 -2.23 12.11
C VAL A 128 7.83 -2.63 11.69
N LEU A 129 6.95 -2.84 12.66
CA LEU A 129 5.58 -3.27 12.44
C LEU A 129 4.60 -2.16 12.83
N ASP A 130 3.41 -2.17 12.22
CA ASP A 130 2.31 -1.23 12.50
C ASP A 130 2.79 0.24 12.53
N ASP A 131 3.45 0.66 11.45
CA ASP A 131 3.98 2.02 11.27
C ASP A 131 4.90 2.50 12.41
N GLY A 132 5.61 1.55 13.03
CA GLY A 132 6.60 1.84 14.07
C GLY A 132 6.09 1.68 15.49
N ARG A 133 4.84 1.26 15.69
CA ARG A 133 4.30 0.99 17.04
C ARG A 133 4.96 -0.20 17.70
N ILE A 134 5.36 -1.20 16.90
CA ILE A 134 6.08 -2.38 17.36
C ILE A 134 7.42 -2.45 16.62
N VAL A 135 8.50 -2.77 17.33
CA VAL A 135 9.80 -3.01 16.73
C VAL A 135 10.36 -4.32 17.25
N LEU A 136 10.75 -5.18 16.32
CA LEU A 136 11.34 -6.49 16.58
C LEU A 136 12.81 -6.47 16.15
N GLN A 137 13.71 -6.88 17.05
CA GLN A 137 15.13 -7.11 16.74
C GLN A 137 15.31 -8.57 16.35
N VAL A 138 15.76 -8.84 15.12
CA VAL A 138 16.08 -10.21 14.68
C VAL A 138 17.26 -10.76 15.46
N VAL A 139 17.07 -11.92 16.09
CA VAL A 139 18.09 -12.66 16.84
C VAL A 139 18.71 -13.74 15.96
N THR A 140 17.87 -14.59 15.38
CA THR A 140 18.30 -15.66 14.46
C THR A 140 17.27 -15.86 13.37
N VAL A 141 17.72 -16.43 12.24
CA VAL A 141 16.86 -16.91 11.17
C VAL A 141 17.16 -18.39 10.95
N ASP A 142 16.15 -19.24 11.08
CA ASP A 142 16.25 -20.68 10.88
C ASP A 142 15.11 -21.16 9.98
N GLY A 143 15.44 -21.45 8.73
CA GLY A 143 14.46 -21.83 7.72
C GLY A 143 13.33 -20.80 7.61
N PRO A 144 12.06 -21.17 7.87
CA PRO A 144 10.90 -20.29 7.78
C PRO A 144 10.75 -19.36 8.99
N ARG A 145 11.53 -19.55 10.05
CA ARG A 145 11.39 -18.89 11.34
C ARG A 145 12.38 -17.75 11.49
N ILE A 146 11.87 -16.59 11.86
CA ILE A 146 12.65 -15.40 12.21
C ILE A 146 12.42 -15.14 13.69
N GLU A 147 13.35 -15.56 14.52
CA GLU A 147 13.28 -15.36 15.97
C GLU A 147 13.72 -13.94 16.31
N CYS A 148 12.87 -13.24 17.04
CA CYS A 148 13.06 -11.85 17.37
C CYS A 148 12.94 -11.60 18.87
N THR A 149 13.52 -10.47 19.32
CA THR A 149 13.24 -9.87 20.62
C THR A 149 12.46 -8.58 20.40
N VAL A 150 11.42 -8.36 21.16
CA VAL A 150 10.62 -7.13 21.14
C VAL A 150 11.42 -5.99 21.75
N THR A 151 11.69 -4.93 20.98
CA THR A 151 12.41 -3.73 21.44
C THR A 151 11.51 -2.52 21.64
N VAL A 152 10.36 -2.49 20.94
CA VAL A 152 9.23 -1.58 21.20
C VAL A 152 7.99 -2.44 21.26
N GLY A 153 7.34 -2.50 22.40
CA GLY A 153 6.16 -3.32 22.67
C GLY A 153 4.84 -2.57 22.53
N GLY A 154 3.75 -3.30 22.61
CA GLY A 154 2.38 -2.82 22.54
C GLY A 154 1.45 -3.82 21.87
N GLU A 155 0.23 -3.41 21.59
CA GLU A 155 -0.76 -4.21 20.88
C GLU A 155 -0.39 -4.42 19.41
N LEU A 156 -0.27 -5.69 18.99
CA LEU A 156 -0.10 -6.10 17.59
C LEU A 156 -1.35 -6.84 17.12
N SER A 157 -2.09 -6.27 16.18
CA SER A 157 -3.29 -6.87 15.62
C SER A 157 -3.07 -7.43 14.22
N ASP A 158 -4.13 -8.02 13.64
CA ASP A 158 -4.14 -8.64 12.32
C ASP A 158 -3.63 -7.76 11.19
N ASN A 159 -2.97 -8.38 10.23
CA ASN A 159 -2.63 -7.78 8.92
C ASN A 159 -1.77 -6.50 9.01
N LYS A 160 -0.94 -6.36 10.04
CA LYS A 160 -0.07 -5.19 10.21
C LYS A 160 1.14 -5.20 9.30
N GLY A 161 1.46 -4.04 8.73
CA GLY A 161 2.60 -3.88 7.85
C GLY A 161 3.91 -4.22 8.53
N ILE A 162 4.84 -4.82 7.79
CA ILE A 162 6.21 -5.13 8.22
C ILE A 162 7.18 -4.41 7.30
N ASN A 163 8.09 -3.64 7.86
CA ASN A 163 9.15 -2.96 7.15
C ASN A 163 10.52 -3.34 7.74
N LEU A 164 11.55 -3.41 6.91
CA LEU A 164 12.92 -3.55 7.36
C LEU A 164 13.54 -2.16 7.57
N LYS A 165 14.00 -1.87 8.78
CA LYS A 165 14.68 -0.60 9.08
C LYS A 165 15.94 -0.46 8.23
N GLY A 166 16.02 0.61 7.47
CA GLY A 166 17.12 0.85 6.52
C GLY A 166 16.93 0.26 5.13
N GLY A 167 15.81 -0.43 4.88
CA GLY A 167 15.47 -1.00 3.57
C GLY A 167 16.13 -2.34 3.28
N GLY A 168 16.03 -2.80 2.02
CA GLY A 168 16.69 -4.03 1.57
C GLY A 168 15.77 -5.23 1.37
N LEU A 169 14.45 -5.07 1.51
CA LEU A 169 13.51 -6.13 1.14
C LEU A 169 13.46 -6.28 -0.39
N THR A 170 13.60 -7.53 -0.86
CA THR A 170 13.71 -7.85 -2.31
C THR A 170 12.37 -8.10 -2.99
N ALA A 171 11.25 -7.96 -2.27
CA ALA A 171 9.91 -8.15 -2.83
C ALA A 171 9.72 -7.34 -4.12
N GLU A 172 9.18 -7.99 -5.16
CA GLU A 172 8.88 -7.32 -6.42
C GLU A 172 7.89 -6.18 -6.19
N VAL A 173 8.16 -5.03 -6.82
CA VAL A 173 7.32 -3.82 -6.66
C VAL A 173 5.97 -4.00 -7.32
N LEU A 174 5.94 -4.58 -8.52
CA LEU A 174 4.71 -4.86 -9.24
C LEU A 174 4.34 -6.34 -9.09
N THR A 175 3.49 -6.62 -8.12
CA THR A 175 2.95 -7.96 -7.87
C THR A 175 2.05 -8.42 -9.03
N ASP A 176 1.69 -9.70 -9.06
CA ASP A 176 0.70 -10.20 -10.04
C ASP A 176 -0.64 -9.48 -9.92
N LYS A 177 -1.04 -9.14 -8.70
CA LYS A 177 -2.22 -8.31 -8.46
C LYS A 177 -2.05 -6.92 -9.08
N ASP A 178 -0.92 -6.25 -8.86
CA ASP A 178 -0.68 -4.93 -9.44
C ASP A 178 -0.68 -4.96 -10.98
N ARG A 179 -0.17 -6.02 -11.59
CA ARG A 179 -0.23 -6.22 -13.05
C ARG A 179 -1.68 -6.37 -13.55
N ALA A 180 -2.53 -7.06 -12.79
CA ALA A 180 -3.96 -7.14 -13.09
C ALA A 180 -4.66 -5.79 -12.85
N ASP A 181 -4.30 -5.10 -11.78
CA ASP A 181 -4.84 -3.78 -11.43
C ASP A 181 -4.45 -2.69 -12.45
N ILE A 182 -3.29 -2.78 -13.08
CA ILE A 182 -2.90 -1.87 -14.19
C ILE A 182 -3.86 -2.00 -15.36
N LYS A 183 -4.33 -3.22 -15.69
CA LYS A 183 -5.37 -3.41 -16.71
C LYS A 183 -6.68 -2.76 -16.31
N THR A 184 -7.06 -2.89 -15.04
CA THR A 184 -8.26 -2.24 -14.49
C THR A 184 -8.11 -0.71 -14.54
N ALA A 185 -6.94 -0.18 -14.19
CA ALA A 185 -6.64 1.25 -14.26
C ALA A 185 -6.75 1.80 -15.70
N ALA A 186 -6.28 1.03 -16.68
CA ALA A 186 -6.45 1.35 -18.09
C ALA A 186 -7.92 1.29 -18.51
N LEU A 187 -8.66 0.25 -18.13
CA LEU A 187 -10.09 0.06 -18.42
C LEU A 187 -10.95 1.24 -17.93
N ILE A 188 -10.66 1.76 -16.74
CA ILE A 188 -11.38 2.92 -16.17
C ILE A 188 -10.86 4.26 -16.70
N ASN A 189 -9.89 4.23 -17.62
CA ASN A 189 -9.26 5.41 -18.19
C ASN A 189 -8.79 6.39 -17.07
N CYS A 190 -7.97 5.89 -16.15
CA CYS A 190 -7.43 6.70 -15.07
C CYS A 190 -6.54 7.83 -15.62
N ASP A 191 -6.41 8.93 -14.87
CA ASP A 191 -5.55 10.05 -15.23
C ASP A 191 -4.15 9.88 -14.63
N TYR A 192 -4.07 9.19 -13.48
CA TYR A 192 -2.82 8.89 -12.78
C TYR A 192 -2.81 7.45 -12.28
N LEU A 193 -1.64 6.81 -12.35
CA LEU A 193 -1.35 5.52 -11.71
C LEU A 193 -0.28 5.74 -10.64
N ALA A 194 -0.61 5.49 -9.39
CA ALA A 194 0.35 5.53 -8.29
C ALA A 194 0.96 4.15 -8.04
N VAL A 195 2.28 4.08 -8.04
CA VAL A 195 3.06 2.88 -7.78
C VAL A 195 3.56 2.91 -6.35
N SER A 196 3.16 1.91 -5.54
CA SER A 196 3.55 1.78 -4.14
C SER A 196 4.93 1.12 -4.01
N PHE A 197 5.75 1.63 -3.11
CA PHE A 197 7.05 1.08 -2.75
C PHE A 197 8.07 0.93 -3.90
N PRO A 198 8.15 1.82 -4.92
CA PRO A 198 9.17 1.70 -5.94
C PRO A 198 10.56 1.79 -5.29
N ARG A 199 11.52 0.99 -5.77
CA ARG A 199 12.90 0.96 -5.27
C ARG A 199 13.81 1.90 -6.04
N ASN A 200 13.55 2.01 -7.36
CA ASN A 200 14.37 2.74 -8.30
C ASN A 200 13.57 3.16 -9.55
N ALA A 201 14.24 3.80 -10.49
CA ALA A 201 13.63 4.24 -11.75
C ALA A 201 13.13 3.08 -12.62
N ASP A 202 13.78 1.91 -12.58
CA ASP A 202 13.41 0.77 -13.43
C ASP A 202 12.02 0.24 -13.06
N ASP A 203 11.66 0.24 -11.78
CA ASP A 203 10.32 -0.15 -11.33
C ASP A 203 9.24 0.78 -11.94
N MET A 204 9.52 2.09 -12.01
CA MET A 204 8.63 3.08 -12.63
C MET A 204 8.57 2.91 -14.15
N ILE A 205 9.71 2.62 -14.80
CA ILE A 205 9.77 2.34 -16.24
C ILE A 205 8.96 1.08 -16.56
N GLN A 206 9.04 0.05 -15.72
CA GLN A 206 8.25 -1.17 -15.89
C GLN A 206 6.74 -0.89 -15.77
N ALA A 207 6.32 -0.11 -14.76
CA ALA A 207 4.92 0.31 -14.62
C ALA A 207 4.43 1.08 -15.86
N ARG A 208 5.26 1.99 -16.40
CA ARG A 208 4.98 2.73 -17.62
C ARG A 208 4.73 1.80 -18.80
N LYS A 209 5.66 0.84 -19.02
CA LYS A 209 5.54 -0.12 -20.14
C LYS A 209 4.27 -0.96 -20.04
N LEU A 210 3.91 -1.43 -18.83
CA LEU A 210 2.70 -2.20 -18.62
C LEU A 210 1.45 -1.37 -18.90
N LEU A 211 1.41 -0.11 -18.44
CA LEU A 211 0.28 0.78 -18.66
C LEU A 211 0.10 1.14 -20.15
N GLU A 212 1.20 1.41 -20.85
CA GLU A 212 1.20 1.70 -22.29
C GLU A 212 0.81 0.49 -23.14
N ALA A 213 1.18 -0.73 -22.72
CA ALA A 213 0.75 -1.96 -23.38
C ALA A 213 -0.78 -2.16 -23.35
N GLU A 214 -1.45 -1.61 -22.33
CA GLU A 214 -2.91 -1.57 -22.23
C GLU A 214 -3.52 -0.32 -22.93
N GLY A 215 -2.71 0.45 -23.68
CA GLY A 215 -3.15 1.65 -24.41
C GLY A 215 -3.40 2.89 -23.54
N CYS A 216 -3.06 2.88 -22.29
CA CYS A 216 -3.30 3.97 -21.34
C CYS A 216 -2.06 4.88 -21.21
N LYS A 217 -2.27 6.21 -21.28
CA LYS A 217 -1.23 7.24 -21.20
C LYS A 217 -1.26 8.02 -19.87
N ALA A 218 -1.85 7.47 -18.82
CA ALA A 218 -1.94 8.12 -17.52
C ALA A 218 -0.57 8.57 -16.97
N GLY A 219 -0.56 9.63 -16.20
CA GLY A 219 0.62 10.07 -15.46
C GLY A 219 1.02 9.04 -14.41
N LEU A 220 2.33 8.85 -14.16
CA LEU A 220 2.79 8.00 -13.06
C LEU A 220 3.10 8.83 -11.81
N VAL A 221 2.75 8.30 -10.66
CA VAL A 221 3.09 8.85 -9.34
C VAL A 221 3.91 7.80 -8.60
N ALA A 222 5.16 8.13 -8.24
CA ALA A 222 5.99 7.28 -7.39
C ALA A 222 5.67 7.58 -5.92
N LYS A 223 5.25 6.58 -5.16
CA LYS A 223 5.07 6.69 -3.71
C LYS A 223 6.37 6.34 -3.01
N ILE A 224 7.07 7.38 -2.53
CA ILE A 224 8.37 7.21 -1.86
C ILE A 224 8.12 6.76 -0.42
N GLU A 225 8.09 5.46 -0.21
CA GLU A 225 7.73 4.80 1.05
C GLU A 225 8.86 3.92 1.61
N ARG A 226 10.03 3.88 0.91
CA ARG A 226 11.18 3.07 1.30
C ARG A 226 12.36 3.94 1.70
N ALA A 227 13.08 3.51 2.73
CA ALA A 227 14.24 4.24 3.24
C ALA A 227 15.39 4.35 2.21
N GLU A 228 15.55 3.33 1.34
CA GLU A 228 16.58 3.34 0.30
C GLU A 228 16.39 4.48 -0.72
N ASN A 229 15.17 4.95 -0.94
CA ASN A 229 14.88 6.07 -1.85
C ASN A 229 15.30 7.43 -1.27
N MET A 230 15.63 7.47 0.03
CA MET A 230 16.06 8.69 0.74
C MET A 230 17.58 8.76 0.90
N LYS A 231 18.32 7.78 0.35
CA LYS A 231 19.78 7.82 0.38
C LYS A 231 20.27 8.79 -0.68
N ASP A 232 20.96 9.83 -0.22
CA ASP A 232 21.67 10.78 -1.07
C ASP A 232 22.87 10.04 -1.70
N GLU A 233 22.83 9.74 -3.01
CA GLU A 233 23.94 9.10 -3.72
C GLU A 233 25.16 10.03 -3.89
N ASN A 234 25.10 11.24 -3.30
CA ASN A 234 26.13 12.26 -3.36
C ASN A 234 26.95 12.40 -2.06
N LYS A 235 27.16 11.31 -1.32
CA LYS A 235 28.13 11.29 -0.22
C LYS A 235 29.23 10.26 -0.47
#